data_7f0b9b23d7b959d56ac3dd1f8a633f25
#
_entry.id   7f0b9b23d7b959d56ac3dd1f8a633f25
#
_cell.length_a   1.000
_cell.length_b   1.000
_cell.length_c   1.000
_cell.angle_alpha   90.00
_cell.angle_beta   90.00
_cell.angle_gamma   90.00
#
_symmetry.space_group_name_H-M   'P 1'
#
loop_
_entity.id
_entity.type
_entity.pdbx_description
1 polymer ?
#
loop_
_entity_poly.entity_id
_entity_poly.type
_entity_poly.pdbx_seq_one_letter_code
_entity_poly.pdbx_strand_id
1 'polypeptide(L)' 'MPSTAILREAKKLRAVSENLVLLADQHPLLSEALITISGNVGNTATLLEVLIVTKLGPLPGPYLENI' A
#
# COMPACT_ATOMS: atom_id res chain seq x y z
N MET A 1 -13.85 13.19 7.95
CA MET A 1 -12.51 12.75 7.78
C MET A 1 -12.27 12.25 6.39
N PRO A 2 -11.40 12.82 5.81
CA PRO A 2 -11.24 12.61 4.41
C PRO A 2 -10.55 11.31 4.10
N SER A 3 -11.28 10.44 3.46
CA SER A 3 -10.68 9.29 2.84
C SER A 3 -9.58 9.74 1.86
N THR A 4 -9.71 10.96 1.34
CA THR A 4 -8.69 11.53 0.47
C THR A 4 -7.32 11.57 1.13
N ALA A 5 -7.27 11.90 2.41
CA ALA A 5 -5.99 11.95 3.11
C ALA A 5 -5.37 10.56 3.21
N ILE A 6 -6.19 9.56 3.45
CA ILE A 6 -5.71 8.18 3.54
C ILE A 6 -5.23 7.70 2.18
N LEU A 7 -5.98 8.00 1.13
CA LEU A 7 -5.58 7.62 -0.22
C LEU A 7 -4.29 8.30 -0.64
N ARG A 8 -4.09 9.54 -0.18
CA ARG A 8 -2.85 10.24 -0.44
C ARG A 8 -1.66 9.53 0.19
N GLU A 9 -1.85 9.03 1.41
CA GLU A 9 -0.78 8.27 2.05
C GLU A 9 -0.52 6.96 1.31
N ALA A 10 -1.57 6.30 0.82
CA ALA A 10 -1.39 5.10 0.03
C ALA A 10 -0.57 5.38 -1.23
N LYS A 11 -0.84 6.51 -1.88
CA LYS A 11 -0.07 6.91 -3.06
C LYS A 11 1.40 7.15 -2.73
N LYS A 12 1.66 7.77 -1.58
CA LYS A 12 3.03 8.00 -1.14
C LYS A 12 3.74 6.67 -0.92
N LEU A 13 3.06 5.71 -0.32
CA LEU A 13 3.65 4.40 -0.09
C LEU A 13 3.96 3.69 -1.41
N ARG A 14 3.08 3.83 -2.40
CA ARG A 14 3.36 3.24 -3.72
C ARG A 14 4.58 3.88 -4.36
N ALA A 15 4.73 5.18 -4.22
CA ALA A 15 5.91 5.86 -4.74
C ALA A 15 7.17 5.37 -4.04
N VAL A 16 7.11 5.18 -2.73
CA VAL A 16 8.23 4.63 -1.97
C VAL A 16 8.55 3.23 -2.45
N SER A 17 7.52 2.39 -2.66
CA SER A 17 7.71 1.03 -3.16
C SER A 17 8.45 1.04 -4.50
N GLU A 18 8.03 1.89 -5.42
CA GLU A 18 8.67 1.99 -6.73
C GLU A 18 10.11 2.48 -6.62
N ASN A 19 10.34 3.45 -5.75
CA ASN A 19 11.68 3.96 -5.54
C ASN A 19 12.61 2.92 -4.95
N LEU A 20 12.08 2.06 -4.08
CA LEU A 20 12.87 0.97 -3.51
C LEU A 20 13.32 -0.02 -4.58
N VAL A 21 12.45 -0.29 -5.56
CA VAL A 21 12.82 -1.16 -6.67
C VAL A 21 13.96 -0.53 -7.48
N LEU A 22 13.88 0.78 -7.73
CA LEU A 22 14.94 1.48 -8.44
C LEU A 22 16.24 1.44 -7.67
N LEU A 23 16.17 1.61 -6.36
CA LEU A 23 17.36 1.52 -5.51
C LEU A 23 17.94 0.11 -5.53
N ALA A 24 17.09 -0.92 -5.61
CA ALA A 24 17.57 -2.29 -5.69
C ALA A 24 18.45 -2.49 -6.91
N ASP A 25 18.09 -1.86 -8.03
CA ASP A 25 18.90 -1.93 -9.24
C ASP A 25 20.27 -1.31 -9.06
N GLN A 26 20.34 -0.28 -8.22
CA GLN A 26 21.59 0.47 -8.03
C GLN A 26 22.47 -0.09 -6.92
N HIS A 27 21.93 -0.99 -6.11
CA HIS A 27 22.66 -1.53 -4.95
C HIS A 27 22.52 -3.05 -4.93
N PRO A 28 23.32 -3.74 -5.76
CA PRO A 28 23.18 -5.20 -5.91
C PRO A 28 23.23 -5.98 -4.60
N LEU A 29 24.04 -5.55 -3.65
CA LEU A 29 24.17 -6.29 -2.40
C LEU A 29 22.92 -6.19 -1.54
N LEU A 30 22.11 -5.16 -1.75
CA LEU A 30 20.89 -4.95 -0.98
C LEU A 30 19.63 -5.26 -1.80
N SER A 31 19.82 -5.72 -3.04
CA SER A 31 18.74 -5.84 -4.00
C SER A 31 17.58 -6.70 -3.47
N GLU A 32 17.87 -7.90 -2.98
CA GLU A 32 16.81 -8.80 -2.53
C GLU A 32 16.06 -8.20 -1.34
N ALA A 33 16.80 -7.62 -0.40
CA ALA A 33 16.17 -7.02 0.77
C ALA A 33 15.29 -5.86 0.36
N LEU A 34 15.77 -5.02 -0.55
CA LEU A 34 15.02 -3.86 -1.00
C LEU A 34 13.75 -4.27 -1.75
N ILE A 35 13.84 -5.32 -2.57
CA ILE A 35 12.67 -5.80 -3.29
C ILE A 35 11.65 -6.38 -2.32
N THR A 36 12.09 -7.12 -1.31
CA THR A 36 11.19 -7.66 -0.31
C THR A 36 10.48 -6.54 0.45
N ILE A 37 11.23 -5.52 0.86
CA ILE A 37 10.66 -4.38 1.56
C ILE A 37 9.70 -3.63 0.65
N SER A 38 10.07 -3.45 -0.61
CA SER A 38 9.20 -2.81 -1.59
C SER A 38 7.86 -3.52 -1.68
N GLY A 39 7.89 -4.86 -1.73
CA GLY A 39 6.66 -5.65 -1.76
C GLY A 39 5.80 -5.41 -0.53
N ASN A 40 6.42 -5.35 0.64
CA ASN A 40 5.69 -5.11 1.89
C ASN A 40 5.07 -3.73 1.91
N VAL A 41 5.80 -2.72 1.45
CA VAL A 41 5.28 -1.36 1.38
C VAL A 41 4.11 -1.28 0.39
N GLY A 42 4.25 -1.93 -0.77
CA GLY A 42 3.17 -1.98 -1.76
C GLY A 42 1.93 -2.66 -1.21
N ASN A 43 2.11 -3.74 -0.45
CA ASN A 43 0.99 -4.43 0.18
C ASN A 43 0.29 -3.52 1.19
N THR A 44 1.06 -2.75 1.95
CA THR A 44 0.49 -1.81 2.90
C THR A 44 -0.35 -0.76 2.18
N ALA A 45 0.15 -0.24 1.06
CA ALA A 45 -0.61 0.71 0.26
C ALA A 45 -1.94 0.10 -0.21
N THR A 46 -1.89 -1.15 -0.68
CA THR A 46 -3.09 -1.84 -1.11
C THR A 46 -4.08 -2.02 0.04
N LEU A 47 -3.58 -2.35 1.23
CA LEU A 47 -4.45 -2.50 2.39
C LEU A 47 -5.15 -1.20 2.75
N LEU A 48 -4.46 -0.07 2.63
CA LEU A 48 -5.10 1.22 2.86
C LEU A 48 -6.21 1.47 1.85
N GLU A 49 -5.97 1.13 0.60
CA GLU A 49 -6.98 1.31 -0.44
C GLU A 49 -8.18 0.41 -0.19
N VAL A 50 -7.92 -0.84 0.18
CA VAL A 50 -8.99 -1.78 0.48
C VAL A 50 -9.79 -1.31 1.69
N LEU A 51 -9.12 -0.78 2.70
CA LEU A 51 -9.79 -0.24 3.88
C LEU A 51 -10.79 0.84 3.49
N ILE A 52 -10.38 1.76 2.62
CA ILE A 52 -11.26 2.83 2.17
C ILE A 52 -12.47 2.26 1.42
N VAL A 53 -12.23 1.32 0.52
CA VAL A 53 -13.30 0.75 -0.28
C VAL A 53 -14.30 -0.01 0.59
N THR A 54 -13.80 -0.78 1.57
CA THR A 54 -14.67 -1.62 2.38
C THR A 54 -15.40 -0.84 3.47
N LYS A 55 -14.80 0.24 3.96
CA LYS A 55 -15.43 1.01 5.05
C LYS A 55 -16.25 2.19 4.57
N LEU A 56 -15.81 2.81 3.47
CA LEU A 56 -16.44 4.05 3.01
C LEU A 56 -17.01 3.93 1.61
N GLY A 57 -16.71 2.84 0.92
CA GLY A 57 -17.20 2.64 -0.43
C GLY A 57 -18.58 2.04 -0.47
N PRO A 58 -19.02 1.68 -1.67
CA PRO A 58 -20.36 1.12 -1.86
C PRO A 58 -20.50 -0.33 -1.48
N LEU A 59 -19.46 -0.99 -1.05
CA LEU A 59 -19.54 -2.39 -0.71
C LEU A 59 -20.47 -2.61 0.46
N PRO A 60 -21.23 -3.68 0.43
CA PRO A 60 -22.21 -3.93 1.48
C PRO A 60 -21.55 -4.19 2.82
N GLY A 61 -22.30 -3.87 3.85
CA GLY A 61 -21.87 -4.09 5.18
C GLY A 61 -21.75 -5.52 5.64
N PRO A 62 -22.36 -6.51 4.98
CA PRO A 62 -22.33 -7.88 5.52
C PRO A 62 -20.94 -8.38 5.85
N TYR A 63 -19.98 -8.04 5.04
CA TYR A 63 -18.62 -8.41 5.36
C TYR A 63 -18.18 -7.88 6.68
N LEU A 64 -18.49 -6.63 6.91
CA LEU A 64 -18.01 -5.93 8.09
C LEU A 64 -18.74 -6.39 9.32
N GLU A 65 -19.99 -6.74 9.16
CA GLU A 65 -20.80 -7.18 10.28
C GLU A 65 -20.37 -8.51 10.80
N ASN A 66 -19.78 -9.32 9.97
CA ASN A 66 -19.35 -10.64 10.36
C ASN A 66 -17.96 -10.65 10.97
N ILE A 67 -17.35 -9.53 10.97
CA ILE A 67 -16.05 -9.38 11.55
C ILE A 67 -16.14 -8.88 12.96
#